data_0f006e2f55b30b0e5fe554c593b24fc9
#
_entry.id   0f006e2f55b30b0e5fe554c593b24fc9
#
_cell.length_a   1.000
_cell.length_b   1.000
_cell.length_c   1.000
_cell.angle_alpha   90.00
_cell.angle_beta   90.00
_cell.angle_gamma   90.00
#
_symmetry.space_group_name_H-M   'P 1'
#
loop_
_entity.id
_entity.type
_entity.pdbx_description
1 polymer ?
#
loop_
_entity_poly.entity_id
_entity_poly.type
_entity_poly.pdbx_seq_one_letter_code
_entity_poly.pdbx_strand_id
1 'polypeptide(L)'
;MPALCGHPIEERTVNALQRIAAAVSFALLVSAASASFAAAPVMVGGAEMYPTRTIVENAVNSKDHTTLVAAVKAAGLVETLNGAGPFTVFAPTNAAFNKLPAVTVDTLVKPENKAQLTRILTYHVVPGRFSSAQLLADARKHGGKATLKTVQGEPLTVALHDGTLWVIDAKGGKAGISIADVNQSNGVIHVVDTVLMPK
;
A
#
# COMPACT_ATOMS: atom_id res chain seq x y z
N MET A 1 -86.34 36.56 29.60
CA MET A 1 -87.14 36.18 28.43
C MET A 1 -86.22 35.94 27.27
N PRO A 2 -86.59 35.00 26.46
CA PRO A 2 -86.11 33.60 26.45
C PRO A 2 -85.42 33.35 25.13
N ALA A 3 -84.84 32.32 24.99
CA ALA A 3 -85.13 31.08 24.25
C ALA A 3 -83.75 30.55 23.75
N LEU A 4 -83.36 29.43 24.09
CA LEU A 4 -83.63 28.07 23.68
C LEU A 4 -83.21 27.71 22.27
N CYS A 5 -82.63 26.56 22.19
CA CYS A 5 -82.43 25.61 21.11
C CYS A 5 -81.14 25.75 20.33
N GLY A 6 -80.44 24.70 20.10
CA GLY A 6 -80.68 23.28 20.18
C GLY A 6 -79.47 22.58 19.58
N HIS A 7 -79.20 21.44 20.16
CA HIS A 7 -78.34 20.42 19.61
C HIS A 7 -78.75 19.96 18.19
N PRO A 8 -77.87 19.44 17.37
CA PRO A 8 -77.52 18.03 17.59
C PRO A 8 -76.06 17.66 17.30
N ILE A 9 -75.66 16.72 18.07
CA ILE A 9 -74.63 15.76 17.88
C ILE A 9 -75.02 14.85 16.69
N GLU A 10 -74.23 14.87 15.67
CA GLU A 10 -74.23 13.79 14.66
C GLU A 10 -72.85 13.50 14.16
N GLU A 11 -72.40 12.39 14.63
CA GLU A 11 -71.78 11.31 13.86
C GLU A 11 -70.89 11.70 12.66
N ARG A 12 -69.59 11.60 12.90
CA ARG A 12 -68.63 11.29 11.82
C ARG A 12 -67.61 10.25 12.27
N THR A 13 -68.13 9.09 12.60
CA THR A 13 -67.34 7.85 12.80
C THR A 13 -67.17 7.06 11.50
N VAL A 14 -66.92 7.68 10.39
CA VAL A 14 -66.76 6.96 9.09
C VAL A 14 -65.61 7.45 8.25
N ASN A 15 -64.50 7.84 8.85
CA ASN A 15 -63.31 8.12 8.03
C ASN A 15 -62.00 7.61 8.64
N ALA A 16 -62.06 6.73 9.64
CA ALA A 16 -60.83 6.15 10.21
C ALA A 16 -60.33 4.90 9.43
N LEU A 17 -61.15 4.35 8.54
CA LEU A 17 -60.80 3.13 7.79
C LEU A 17 -60.27 3.34 6.38
N GLN A 18 -60.19 4.59 5.90
CA GLN A 18 -59.76 4.88 4.54
C GLN A 18 -58.37 5.53 4.44
N ARG A 19 -57.65 5.59 5.55
CA ARG A 19 -56.29 6.15 5.60
C ARG A 19 -55.19 5.12 5.81
N ILE A 20 -55.47 3.82 5.72
CA ILE A 20 -54.49 2.73 5.93
C ILE A 20 -54.04 2.07 4.61
N ALA A 21 -54.40 2.62 3.46
CA ALA A 21 -54.06 2.00 2.18
C ALA A 21 -53.27 2.92 1.25
N ALA A 22 -52.22 3.57 1.73
CA ALA A 22 -51.27 4.26 0.86
C ALA A 22 -49.89 4.46 1.51
N ALA A 23 -49.43 3.54 2.30
CA ALA A 23 -48.01 3.47 2.72
C ALA A 23 -47.36 2.22 2.14
N VAL A 24 -47.47 2.06 0.81
CA VAL A 24 -46.62 1.15 0.07
C VAL A 24 -45.25 1.80 0.02
N SER A 25 -44.44 1.36 0.97
CA SER A 25 -43.02 1.65 1.09
C SER A 25 -42.32 1.32 -0.24
N PHE A 26 -42.03 2.34 -1.00
CA PHE A 26 -41.04 2.27 -2.07
C PHE A 26 -39.66 2.30 -1.37
N ALA A 27 -39.25 1.17 -0.82
CA ALA A 27 -37.90 0.96 -0.39
C ALA A 27 -37.05 0.93 -1.66
N LEU A 28 -36.55 2.09 -2.09
CA LEU A 28 -35.44 2.16 -3.01
C LEU A 28 -34.25 1.46 -2.31
N LEU A 29 -33.97 0.23 -2.70
CA LEU A 29 -32.67 -0.36 -2.51
C LEU A 29 -31.69 0.46 -3.36
N VAL A 30 -31.11 1.49 -2.77
CA VAL A 30 -29.89 2.09 -3.25
C VAL A 30 -28.80 1.05 -2.98
N SER A 31 -28.64 0.15 -3.93
CA SER A 31 -27.44 -0.68 -4.03
C SER A 31 -26.29 0.29 -4.26
N ALA A 32 -25.62 0.69 -3.16
CA ALA A 32 -24.36 1.39 -3.24
C ALA A 32 -23.37 0.41 -3.86
N ALA A 33 -23.30 0.42 -5.19
CA ALA A 33 -22.19 -0.18 -5.91
C ALA A 33 -20.94 0.55 -5.41
N SER A 34 -20.23 -0.05 -4.47
CA SER A 34 -18.88 0.38 -4.08
C SER A 34 -18.04 0.24 -5.34
N ALA A 35 -17.94 1.31 -6.12
CA ALA A 35 -16.98 1.41 -7.18
C ALA A 35 -15.61 1.33 -6.51
N SER A 36 -15.03 0.14 -6.51
CA SER A 36 -13.62 -0.05 -6.22
C SER A 36 -12.88 0.74 -7.30
N PHE A 37 -12.49 1.97 -6.97
CA PHE A 37 -11.52 2.69 -7.78
C PHE A 37 -10.23 1.88 -7.76
N ALA A 38 -10.06 1.01 -8.75
CA ALA A 38 -8.78 0.39 -9.00
C ALA A 38 -7.80 1.54 -9.23
N ALA A 39 -6.78 1.63 -8.39
CA ALA A 39 -5.75 2.64 -8.56
C ALA A 39 -5.18 2.52 -9.98
N ALA A 40 -4.98 3.67 -10.65
CA ALA A 40 -4.42 3.69 -11.99
C ALA A 40 -3.03 3.04 -11.99
N PRO A 41 -2.63 2.37 -13.09
CA PRO A 41 -1.30 1.80 -13.20
C PRO A 41 -0.23 2.91 -13.13
N VAL A 42 0.86 2.63 -12.43
CA VAL A 42 2.00 3.54 -12.31
C VAL A 42 3.11 3.07 -13.24
N MET A 43 3.70 3.98 -13.99
CA MET A 43 4.83 3.68 -14.87
C MET A 43 6.12 3.57 -14.07
N VAL A 44 6.81 2.44 -14.16
CA VAL A 44 8.11 2.21 -13.51
C VAL A 44 9.04 1.49 -14.48
N GLY A 45 10.17 2.11 -14.81
CA GLY A 45 11.15 1.53 -15.74
C GLY A 45 10.59 1.20 -17.12
N GLY A 46 9.66 2.04 -17.61
CA GLY A 46 9.03 1.87 -18.92
C GLY A 46 7.96 0.77 -18.99
N ALA A 47 7.54 0.23 -17.84
CA ALA A 47 6.46 -0.73 -17.75
C ALA A 47 5.33 -0.23 -16.83
N GLU A 48 4.09 -0.56 -17.18
CA GLU A 48 2.93 -0.30 -16.34
C GLU A 48 2.86 -1.32 -15.21
N MET A 49 2.76 -0.80 -13.98
CA MET A 49 2.57 -1.59 -12.77
C MET A 49 1.09 -1.65 -12.42
N TYR A 50 0.49 -2.81 -12.59
CA TYR A 50 -0.93 -3.01 -12.36
C TYR A 50 -1.23 -3.37 -10.91
N PRO A 51 -2.17 -2.67 -10.24
CA PRO A 51 -2.54 -2.98 -8.85
C PRO A 51 -3.14 -4.38 -8.65
N THR A 52 -3.57 -5.01 -9.73
CA THR A 52 -4.14 -6.38 -9.74
C THR A 52 -3.09 -7.48 -9.76
N ARG A 53 -1.83 -7.14 -10.05
CA ARG A 53 -0.71 -8.08 -10.09
C ARG A 53 0.10 -8.06 -8.80
N THR A 54 0.81 -9.14 -8.53
CA THR A 54 1.74 -9.21 -7.38
C THR A 54 2.99 -8.35 -7.61
N ILE A 55 3.73 -8.12 -6.53
CA ILE A 55 5.01 -7.40 -6.55
C ILE A 55 5.97 -8.00 -7.58
N VAL A 56 6.10 -9.33 -7.61
CA VAL A 56 7.04 -10.01 -8.50
C VAL A 56 6.57 -9.96 -9.95
N GLU A 57 5.27 -10.20 -10.21
CA GLU A 57 4.69 -10.17 -11.57
C GLU A 57 4.86 -8.80 -12.24
N ASN A 58 4.80 -7.72 -11.48
CA ASN A 58 5.03 -6.38 -11.98
C ASN A 58 6.54 -6.09 -12.13
N ALA A 59 7.34 -6.44 -11.12
CA ALA A 59 8.77 -6.14 -11.11
C ALA A 59 9.52 -6.76 -12.30
N VAL A 60 9.13 -7.97 -12.75
CA VAL A 60 9.78 -8.64 -13.90
C VAL A 60 9.60 -7.90 -15.22
N ASN A 61 8.60 -7.03 -15.34
CA ASN A 61 8.35 -6.22 -16.54
C ASN A 61 9.14 -4.91 -16.54
N SER A 62 9.68 -4.49 -15.39
CA SER A 62 10.41 -3.23 -15.26
C SER A 62 11.85 -3.37 -15.72
N LYS A 63 12.24 -2.54 -16.67
CA LYS A 63 13.63 -2.46 -17.16
C LYS A 63 14.59 -1.92 -16.10
N ASP A 64 14.09 -1.16 -15.13
CA ASP A 64 14.89 -0.56 -14.07
C ASP A 64 15.15 -1.49 -12.88
N HIS A 65 14.51 -2.67 -12.84
CA HIS A 65 14.61 -3.61 -11.74
C HIS A 65 15.12 -5.00 -12.14
N THR A 66 15.79 -5.11 -13.29
CA THR A 66 16.31 -6.39 -13.81
C THR A 66 17.31 -7.04 -12.85
N THR A 67 18.21 -6.25 -12.27
CA THR A 67 19.18 -6.73 -11.27
C THR A 67 18.48 -7.21 -10.01
N LEU A 68 17.48 -6.46 -9.51
CA LEU A 68 16.69 -6.85 -8.34
C LEU A 68 15.94 -8.17 -8.58
N VAL A 69 15.31 -8.33 -9.74
CA VAL A 69 14.59 -9.56 -10.12
C VAL A 69 15.54 -10.75 -10.20
N ALA A 70 16.73 -10.58 -10.79
CA ALA A 70 17.76 -11.61 -10.82
C ALA A 70 18.21 -12.00 -9.41
N ALA A 71 18.42 -11.02 -8.54
CA ALA A 71 18.79 -11.23 -7.14
C ALA A 71 17.71 -11.98 -6.34
N VAL A 72 16.43 -11.61 -6.51
CA VAL A 72 15.28 -12.28 -5.86
C VAL A 72 15.17 -13.75 -6.31
N LYS A 73 15.40 -14.02 -7.59
CA LYS A 73 15.41 -15.39 -8.14
C LYS A 73 16.59 -16.19 -7.57
N ALA A 74 17.80 -15.63 -7.56
CA ALA A 74 19.00 -16.27 -7.02
C ALA A 74 18.85 -16.59 -5.52
N ALA A 75 18.23 -15.69 -4.76
CA ALA A 75 17.95 -15.89 -3.34
C ALA A 75 16.84 -16.92 -3.07
N GLY A 76 15.99 -17.25 -4.08
CA GLY A 76 14.84 -18.13 -3.92
C GLY A 76 13.66 -17.48 -3.19
N LEU A 77 13.56 -16.14 -3.21
CA LEU A 77 12.52 -15.37 -2.49
C LEU A 77 11.27 -15.09 -3.33
N VAL A 78 11.19 -15.62 -4.55
CA VAL A 78 10.05 -15.40 -5.45
C VAL A 78 8.74 -15.83 -4.80
N GLU A 79 8.68 -17.06 -4.25
CA GLU A 79 7.50 -17.59 -3.57
C GLU A 79 7.12 -16.77 -2.34
N THR A 80 8.12 -16.35 -1.55
CA THR A 80 7.90 -15.52 -0.36
C THR A 80 7.27 -14.17 -0.72
N LEU A 81 7.76 -13.52 -1.78
CA LEU A 81 7.26 -12.24 -2.24
C LEU A 81 5.94 -12.34 -3.03
N ASN A 82 5.59 -13.51 -3.54
CA ASN A 82 4.28 -13.81 -4.12
C ASN A 82 3.24 -14.21 -3.07
N GLY A 83 3.65 -14.42 -1.83
CA GLY A 83 2.75 -14.75 -0.73
C GLY A 83 1.66 -13.71 -0.50
N ALA A 84 0.70 -14.06 0.36
CA ALA A 84 -0.54 -13.29 0.57
C ALA A 84 -0.33 -11.88 1.13
N GLY A 85 0.89 -11.52 1.59
CA GLY A 85 1.20 -10.18 2.12
C GLY A 85 0.31 -9.75 3.29
N PRO A 86 0.04 -8.47 3.49
CA PRO A 86 0.58 -7.35 2.73
C PRO A 86 2.07 -7.07 3.01
N PHE A 87 2.78 -6.62 1.98
CA PHE A 87 4.20 -6.25 2.08
C PHE A 87 4.43 -4.82 1.60
N THR A 88 5.41 -4.15 2.19
CA THR A 88 5.99 -2.93 1.65
C THR A 88 7.42 -3.25 1.22
N VAL A 89 7.71 -3.03 -0.06
CA VAL A 89 9.02 -3.32 -0.64
C VAL A 89 9.70 -2.03 -1.07
N PHE A 90 10.89 -1.80 -0.55
CA PHE A 90 11.77 -0.73 -1.01
C PHE A 90 12.64 -1.29 -2.14
N ALA A 91 12.23 -1.02 -3.40
CA ALA A 91 12.85 -1.61 -4.58
C ALA A 91 13.99 -0.74 -5.12
N PRO A 92 15.25 -1.13 -4.99
CA PRO A 92 16.36 -0.41 -5.58
C PRO A 92 16.40 -0.62 -7.09
N THR A 93 16.66 0.47 -7.82
CA THR A 93 16.85 0.43 -9.27
C THR A 93 18.19 -0.18 -9.66
N ASN A 94 18.37 -0.54 -10.94
CA ASN A 94 19.67 -0.96 -11.48
C ASN A 94 20.75 0.12 -11.22
N ALA A 95 20.39 1.40 -11.32
CA ALA A 95 21.28 2.50 -10.99
C ALA A 95 21.69 2.51 -9.51
N ALA A 96 20.80 2.09 -8.60
CA ALA A 96 21.11 1.93 -7.20
C ALA A 96 22.16 0.82 -6.95
N PHE A 97 22.04 -0.29 -7.66
CA PHE A 97 23.04 -1.36 -7.62
C PHE A 97 24.40 -0.92 -8.19
N ASN A 98 24.41 -0.09 -9.24
CA ASN A 98 25.64 0.43 -9.83
C ASN A 98 26.41 1.39 -8.90
N LYS A 99 25.78 1.92 -7.85
CA LYS A 99 26.45 2.70 -6.80
C LYS A 99 27.26 1.81 -5.85
N LEU A 100 26.97 0.51 -5.81
CA LEU A 100 27.78 -0.45 -5.06
C LEU A 100 29.03 -0.81 -5.87
N PRO A 101 30.15 -1.16 -5.23
CA PRO A 101 31.31 -1.71 -5.94
C PRO A 101 30.88 -2.90 -6.80
N ALA A 102 31.27 -2.93 -8.08
CA ALA A 102 30.88 -3.98 -9.02
C ALA A 102 31.16 -5.40 -8.52
N VAL A 103 32.31 -5.57 -7.86
CA VAL A 103 32.69 -6.83 -7.21
C VAL A 103 31.65 -7.29 -6.16
N THR A 104 30.97 -6.34 -5.51
CA THR A 104 29.96 -6.66 -4.47
C THR A 104 28.70 -7.28 -5.09
N VAL A 105 28.19 -6.72 -6.19
CA VAL A 105 26.97 -7.23 -6.85
C VAL A 105 27.21 -8.62 -7.43
N ASP A 106 28.32 -8.78 -8.21
CA ASP A 106 28.69 -10.07 -8.82
C ASP A 106 28.98 -11.15 -7.76
N THR A 107 29.51 -10.74 -6.61
CA THR A 107 29.76 -11.65 -5.51
C THR A 107 28.47 -12.05 -4.79
N LEU A 108 27.55 -11.10 -4.57
CA LEU A 108 26.30 -11.36 -3.87
C LEU A 108 25.35 -12.32 -4.60
N VAL A 109 25.37 -12.33 -5.93
CA VAL A 109 24.51 -13.23 -6.73
C VAL A 109 25.07 -14.65 -6.84
N LYS A 110 26.30 -14.89 -6.40
CA LYS A 110 26.88 -16.23 -6.38
C LYS A 110 26.19 -17.15 -5.37
N PRO A 111 26.06 -18.45 -5.67
CA PRO A 111 25.39 -19.41 -4.78
C PRO A 111 25.95 -19.47 -3.36
N GLU A 112 27.27 -19.32 -3.20
CA GLU A 112 27.96 -19.30 -1.91
C GLU A 112 27.53 -18.14 -1.02
N ASN A 113 27.05 -17.02 -1.61
CA ASN A 113 26.63 -15.81 -0.91
C ASN A 113 25.09 -15.67 -0.80
N LYS A 114 24.36 -16.73 -1.14
CA LYS A 114 22.88 -16.73 -1.12
C LYS A 114 22.31 -16.28 0.23
N ALA A 115 22.92 -16.68 1.34
CA ALA A 115 22.47 -16.29 2.67
C ALA A 115 22.59 -14.77 2.89
N GLN A 116 23.70 -14.16 2.45
CA GLN A 116 23.90 -12.72 2.55
C GLN A 116 22.97 -11.96 1.61
N LEU A 117 22.77 -12.44 0.40
CA LEU A 117 21.81 -11.87 -0.55
C LEU A 117 20.40 -11.91 0.01
N THR A 118 19.97 -13.05 0.57
CA THR A 118 18.66 -13.21 1.22
C THR A 118 18.51 -12.20 2.37
N ARG A 119 19.54 -12.02 3.19
CA ARG A 119 19.53 -11.06 4.30
C ARG A 119 19.35 -9.63 3.82
N ILE A 120 20.05 -9.22 2.76
CA ILE A 120 19.91 -7.89 2.15
C ILE A 120 18.51 -7.73 1.56
N LEU A 121 18.01 -8.68 0.78
CA LEU A 121 16.70 -8.59 0.14
C LEU A 121 15.55 -8.56 1.16
N THR A 122 15.62 -9.39 2.21
CA THR A 122 14.61 -9.37 3.29
C THR A 122 14.68 -8.11 4.15
N TYR A 123 15.81 -7.42 4.16
CA TYR A 123 15.95 -6.10 4.79
C TYR A 123 15.21 -5.00 4.01
N HIS A 124 15.02 -5.15 2.69
CA HIS A 124 14.23 -4.24 1.87
C HIS A 124 12.71 -4.48 1.96
N VAL A 125 12.28 -5.51 2.69
CA VAL A 125 10.88 -5.90 2.83
C VAL A 125 10.39 -5.64 4.24
N VAL A 126 9.29 -4.91 4.36
CA VAL A 126 8.62 -4.63 5.63
C VAL A 126 7.25 -5.30 5.61
N PRO A 127 6.89 -6.10 6.62
CA PRO A 127 5.55 -6.66 6.72
C PRO A 127 4.54 -5.54 6.98
N GLY A 128 3.44 -5.56 6.25
CA GLY A 128 2.42 -4.52 6.28
C GLY A 128 2.41 -3.67 5.00
N ARG A 129 1.30 -2.98 4.77
CA ARG A 129 1.14 -2.03 3.66
C ARG A 129 1.28 -0.62 4.20
N PHE A 130 2.36 0.05 3.88
CA PHE A 130 2.64 1.42 4.29
C PHE A 130 2.70 2.33 3.05
N SER A 131 1.69 3.18 2.88
CA SER A 131 1.73 4.22 1.85
C SER A 131 2.68 5.35 2.25
N SER A 132 3.13 6.15 1.28
CA SER A 132 3.96 7.33 1.54
C SER A 132 3.28 8.31 2.51
N ALA A 133 1.95 8.46 2.40
CA ALA A 133 1.17 9.29 3.32
C ALA A 133 1.21 8.76 4.77
N GLN A 134 1.11 7.44 4.96
CA GLN A 134 1.24 6.82 6.28
C GLN A 134 2.65 6.97 6.84
N LEU A 135 3.67 6.69 6.03
CA LEU A 135 5.07 6.86 6.41
C LEU A 135 5.37 8.31 6.82
N LEU A 136 4.82 9.27 6.06
CA LEU A 136 4.96 10.69 6.36
C LEU A 136 4.25 11.08 7.66
N ALA A 137 3.03 10.58 7.87
CA ALA A 137 2.26 10.85 9.09
C ALA A 137 2.98 10.28 10.32
N ASP A 138 3.51 9.07 10.22
CA ASP A 138 4.25 8.41 11.29
C ASP A 138 5.58 9.11 11.57
N ALA A 139 6.31 9.53 10.54
CA ALA A 139 7.52 10.31 10.71
C ALA A 139 7.23 11.65 11.43
N ARG A 140 6.16 12.36 11.04
CA ARG A 140 5.77 13.63 11.70
C ARG A 140 5.43 13.44 13.18
N LYS A 141 4.75 12.36 13.55
CA LYS A 141 4.39 12.03 14.94
C LYS A 141 5.62 11.76 15.82
N HIS A 142 6.70 11.25 15.21
CA HIS A 142 7.91 10.83 15.91
C HIS A 142 9.11 11.75 15.63
N GLY A 143 8.88 13.06 15.52
CA GLY A 143 9.95 14.05 15.38
C GLY A 143 10.71 14.00 14.06
N GLY A 144 10.01 13.67 12.97
CA GLY A 144 10.58 13.61 11.61
C GLY A 144 11.13 12.24 11.21
N LYS A 145 10.99 11.20 12.04
CA LYS A 145 11.50 9.86 11.78
C LYS A 145 10.49 8.80 12.19
N ALA A 146 10.27 7.80 11.34
CA ALA A 146 9.49 6.60 11.66
C ALA A 146 10.39 5.38 11.53
N THR A 147 10.28 4.44 12.47
CA THR A 147 11.07 3.20 12.46
C THR A 147 10.17 2.04 12.08
N LEU A 148 10.55 1.31 11.06
CA LEU A 148 9.87 0.12 10.56
C LEU A 148 10.71 -1.11 10.89
N LYS A 149 10.06 -2.23 11.23
CA LYS A 149 10.74 -3.51 11.41
C LYS A 149 10.70 -4.28 10.10
N THR A 150 11.85 -4.65 9.58
CA THR A 150 11.96 -5.41 8.33
C THR A 150 11.68 -6.90 8.55
N VAL A 151 11.45 -7.64 7.47
CA VAL A 151 11.31 -9.11 7.51
C VAL A 151 12.61 -9.78 8.04
N GLN A 152 13.75 -9.18 7.73
CA GLN A 152 15.05 -9.63 8.25
C GLN A 152 15.19 -9.44 9.77
N GLY A 153 14.40 -8.54 10.38
CA GLY A 153 14.36 -8.29 11.82
C GLY A 153 15.06 -7.01 12.29
N GLU A 154 15.94 -6.44 11.49
CA GLU A 154 16.60 -5.17 11.82
C GLU A 154 15.69 -3.97 11.52
N PRO A 155 15.84 -2.85 12.22
CA PRO A 155 15.06 -1.65 11.99
C PRO A 155 15.48 -0.93 10.71
N LEU A 156 14.50 -0.36 10.02
CA LEU A 156 14.65 0.57 8.91
C LEU A 156 14.01 1.89 9.33
N THR A 157 14.70 3.00 9.14
CA THR A 157 14.18 4.31 9.51
C THR A 157 13.74 5.08 8.27
N VAL A 158 12.50 5.55 8.27
CA VAL A 158 12.01 6.50 7.26
C VAL A 158 12.06 7.89 7.87
N ALA A 159 12.73 8.82 7.20
CA ALA A 159 12.90 10.20 7.65
C ALA A 159 12.32 11.17 6.63
N LEU A 160 11.72 12.24 7.14
CA LEU A 160 11.31 13.38 6.34
C LEU A 160 12.43 14.41 6.33
N HIS A 161 12.94 14.74 5.15
CA HIS A 161 13.95 15.79 4.97
C HIS A 161 13.56 16.61 3.74
N ASP A 162 13.45 17.91 3.91
CA ASP A 162 13.09 18.88 2.87
C ASP A 162 11.82 18.51 2.06
N GLY A 163 10.81 17.97 2.76
CA GLY A 163 9.56 17.54 2.14
C GLY A 163 9.63 16.19 1.40
N THR A 164 10.80 15.57 1.36
CA THR A 164 11.03 14.27 0.70
C THR A 164 11.21 13.16 1.73
N LEU A 165 10.68 11.97 1.43
CA LEU A 165 10.91 10.79 2.25
C LEU A 165 12.24 10.13 1.89
N TRP A 166 13.05 9.92 2.90
CA TRP A 166 14.30 9.19 2.83
C TRP A 166 14.22 7.94 3.67
N VAL A 167 14.84 6.89 3.19
CA VAL A 167 15.00 5.63 3.92
C VAL A 167 16.44 5.56 4.41
N ILE A 168 16.61 5.34 5.72
CA ILE A 168 17.93 5.27 6.36
C ILE A 168 18.12 3.85 6.87
N ASP A 169 19.19 3.22 6.43
CA ASP A 169 19.54 1.86 6.83
C ASP A 169 20.26 1.80 8.21
N ALA A 170 20.52 0.58 8.68
CA ALA A 170 21.14 0.34 9.97
C ALA A 170 22.62 0.79 10.04
N LYS A 171 23.27 1.03 8.91
CA LYS A 171 24.63 1.58 8.79
C LYS A 171 24.64 3.10 8.64
N GLY A 172 23.47 3.75 8.57
CA GLY A 172 23.33 5.18 8.35
C GLY A 172 23.33 5.59 6.88
N GLY A 173 23.34 4.61 5.96
CA GLY A 173 23.16 4.85 4.52
C GLY A 173 21.77 5.44 4.24
N LYS A 174 21.68 6.35 3.28
CA LYS A 174 20.44 7.04 2.92
C LYS A 174 20.03 6.69 1.51
N ALA A 175 18.77 6.33 1.32
CA ALA A 175 18.15 6.09 0.03
C ALA A 175 16.95 7.04 -0.17
N GLY A 176 16.94 7.77 -1.26
CA GLY A 176 15.80 8.62 -1.65
C GLY A 176 14.70 7.76 -2.28
N ILE A 177 13.44 8.05 -1.94
CA ILE A 177 12.28 7.45 -2.62
C ILE A 177 12.02 8.25 -3.89
N SER A 178 12.25 7.63 -5.05
CA SER A 178 12.05 8.26 -6.36
C SER A 178 10.62 8.13 -6.87
N ILE A 179 9.99 6.97 -6.67
CA ILE A 179 8.58 6.71 -6.99
C ILE A 179 7.96 6.03 -5.78
N ALA A 180 6.92 6.64 -5.24
CA ALA A 180 6.19 6.12 -4.09
C ALA A 180 4.85 5.51 -4.51
N ASP A 181 4.26 4.70 -3.62
CA ASP A 181 2.89 4.22 -3.71
C ASP A 181 2.56 3.43 -4.99
N VAL A 182 3.51 2.63 -5.47
CA VAL A 182 3.25 1.68 -6.55
C VAL A 182 2.47 0.51 -5.99
N ASN A 183 1.15 0.59 -6.07
CA ASN A 183 0.25 -0.39 -5.48
C ASN A 183 0.26 -1.72 -6.23
N GLN A 184 0.23 -2.82 -5.46
CA GLN A 184 0.20 -4.19 -5.92
C GLN A 184 -0.91 -4.96 -5.21
N SER A 185 -1.32 -6.11 -5.73
CA SER A 185 -2.36 -6.94 -5.10
C SER A 185 -1.95 -7.40 -3.69
N ASN A 186 -0.69 -7.75 -3.50
CA ASN A 186 -0.14 -8.24 -2.23
C ASN A 186 0.77 -7.23 -1.50
N GLY A 187 0.75 -5.94 -1.88
CA GLY A 187 1.56 -4.95 -1.18
C GLY A 187 1.68 -3.60 -1.86
N VAL A 188 2.75 -2.88 -1.53
CA VAL A 188 3.14 -1.61 -2.15
C VAL A 188 4.64 -1.59 -2.37
N ILE A 189 5.06 -1.00 -3.49
CA ILE A 189 6.48 -0.79 -3.80
C ILE A 189 6.80 0.69 -3.68
N HIS A 190 7.92 1.00 -3.06
CA HIS A 190 8.58 2.31 -3.10
C HIS A 190 9.92 2.14 -3.78
N VAL A 191 10.09 2.80 -4.92
CA VAL A 191 11.35 2.74 -5.68
C VAL A 191 12.38 3.64 -5.02
N VAL A 192 13.56 3.07 -4.75
CA VAL A 192 14.66 3.77 -4.09
C VAL A 192 15.90 3.86 -4.98
N ASP A 193 16.67 4.91 -4.80
CA ASP A 193 17.87 5.24 -5.61
C ASP A 193 19.16 4.65 -5.04
N THR A 194 19.11 3.95 -3.92
CA THR A 194 20.27 3.37 -3.24
C THR A 194 19.88 2.04 -2.57
N VAL A 195 20.77 1.06 -2.60
CA VAL A 195 20.58 -0.23 -1.93
C VAL A 195 20.80 -0.07 -0.44
N LEU A 196 19.87 -0.56 0.37
CA LEU A 196 19.93 -0.52 1.82
C LEU A 196 20.73 -1.70 2.36
N MET A 197 21.59 -1.44 3.31
CA MET A 197 22.51 -2.45 3.87
C MET A 197 22.19 -2.73 5.34
N PRO A 198 21.91 -4.00 5.71
CA PRO A 198 21.81 -4.41 7.11
C PRO A 198 23.19 -4.34 7.78
N LYS A 199 23.20 -4.35 9.10
CA LYS A 199 24.46 -4.44 9.89
C LYS A 199 25.20 -5.75 9.69
#